data_56726f32f48467d65efe4bb323990792
#
_entry.id   56726f32f48467d65efe4bb323990792
#
_cell.length_a   1.000
_cell.length_b   1.000
_cell.length_c   1.000
_cell.angle_alpha   90.00
_cell.angle_beta   90.00
_cell.angle_gamma   90.00
#
_symmetry.space_group_name_H-M   'P 1'
#
loop_
_entity.id
_entity.type
_entity.pdbx_description
1 polymer ?
#
loop_
_entity_poly.entity_id
_entity_poly.type
_entity_poly.pdbx_seq_one_letter_code
_entity_poly.pdbx_strand_id
1 'polypeptide(L)'
;MAIYGLSTDFSRNVYTFATLTAPSTSEVVEVRGLNFTFICTVTGGDITWEIQGSIDGTTWASLDTSKTKGAGTHADFYTGYVIRYVRVVTLTQVSGRTLSITMAAA
;
A
#
# COMPACT_ATOMS: atom_id res chain seq x y z
N MET A 1 -12.56 0.57 12.50
CA MET A 1 -11.41 0.64 11.54
C MET A 1 -10.73 1.99 11.71
N ALA A 2 -9.42 1.98 11.90
CA ALA A 2 -8.66 3.22 11.99
C ALA A 2 -8.32 3.72 10.59
N ILE A 3 -8.53 4.99 10.34
CA ILE A 3 -8.19 5.65 9.09
C ILE A 3 -7.17 6.74 9.37
N TYR A 4 -6.05 6.67 8.67
CA TYR A 4 -4.97 7.63 8.83
C TYR A 4 -4.94 8.55 7.62
N GLY A 5 -4.99 9.87 7.86
CA GLY A 5 -4.96 10.86 6.80
C GLY A 5 -3.55 11.30 6.46
N LEU A 6 -3.30 11.51 5.17
CA LEU A 6 -2.08 12.17 4.74
C LEU A 6 -2.23 13.69 4.93
N SER A 7 -1.10 14.33 5.24
CA SER A 7 -1.08 15.78 5.37
C SER A 7 -1.41 16.46 4.04
N THR A 8 -2.07 17.62 4.11
CA THR A 8 -2.24 18.49 2.95
C THR A 8 -0.98 19.25 2.60
N ASP A 9 -0.02 19.29 3.50
CA ASP A 9 1.31 19.85 3.24
C ASP A 9 2.04 18.89 2.29
N PHE A 10 2.46 19.40 1.15
CA PHE A 10 3.09 18.60 0.11
C PHE A 10 4.32 17.84 0.61
N SER A 11 5.11 18.46 1.47
CA SER A 11 6.33 17.85 2.02
C SER A 11 6.03 16.69 2.97
N ARG A 12 4.79 16.56 3.45
CA ARG A 12 4.37 15.52 4.40
C ARG A 12 3.38 14.54 3.81
N ASN A 13 3.17 14.57 2.51
CA ASN A 13 2.21 13.70 1.85
C ASN A 13 2.79 12.29 1.65
N VAL A 14 3.39 11.76 2.70
CA VAL A 14 4.05 10.45 2.75
C VAL A 14 3.50 9.68 3.94
N TYR A 15 3.21 8.40 3.73
CA TYR A 15 2.75 7.51 4.79
C TYR A 15 3.51 6.19 4.74
N THR A 16 3.98 5.73 5.89
CA THR A 16 4.59 4.41 6.02
C THR A 16 3.61 3.48 6.71
N PHE A 17 3.20 2.43 6.01
CA PHE A 17 2.32 1.41 6.56
C PHE A 17 3.04 0.59 7.63
N ALA A 18 2.28 0.05 8.58
CA ALA A 18 2.82 -0.91 9.52
C ALA A 18 3.37 -2.11 8.75
N THR A 19 4.51 -2.64 9.20
CA THR A 19 5.14 -3.80 8.56
C THR A 19 4.22 -5.02 8.61
N LEU A 20 4.02 -5.66 7.46
CA LEU A 20 3.19 -6.86 7.36
C LEU A 20 4.07 -8.10 7.48
N THR A 21 3.73 -8.97 8.43
CA THR A 21 4.53 -10.18 8.75
C THR A 21 3.76 -11.47 8.50
N ALA A 22 2.49 -11.37 8.11
CA ALA A 22 1.62 -12.50 7.84
C ALA A 22 0.58 -12.09 6.79
N PRO A 23 -0.09 -13.03 6.11
CA PRO A 23 -1.18 -12.69 5.22
C PRO A 23 -2.24 -11.89 5.98
N SER A 24 -2.44 -10.64 5.56
CA SER A 24 -3.29 -9.70 6.30
C SER A 24 -3.64 -8.48 5.44
N THR A 25 -4.53 -7.67 5.99
CA THR A 25 -4.90 -6.38 5.42
C THR A 25 -4.30 -5.29 6.27
N SER A 26 -3.63 -4.33 5.65
CA SER A 26 -3.04 -3.20 6.35
C SER A 26 -4.11 -2.26 6.91
N GLU A 27 -3.65 -1.26 7.66
CA GLU A 27 -4.50 -0.12 8.01
C GLU A 27 -4.96 0.61 6.75
N VAL A 28 -6.07 1.33 6.88
CA VAL A 28 -6.64 2.14 5.81
C VAL A 28 -6.12 3.56 5.92
N VAL A 29 -5.65 4.11 4.81
CA VAL A 29 -5.10 5.46 4.76
C VAL A 29 -5.99 6.32 3.86
N GLU A 30 -6.45 7.46 4.39
CA GLU A 30 -7.12 8.45 3.57
C GLU A 30 -6.08 9.20 2.74
N VAL A 31 -6.30 9.30 1.43
CA VAL A 31 -5.36 9.90 0.51
C VAL A 31 -5.96 11.13 -0.16
N ARG A 32 -5.06 12.01 -0.62
CA ARG A 32 -5.40 13.19 -1.40
C ARG A 32 -4.48 13.23 -2.60
N GLY A 33 -5.01 13.59 -3.75
CA GLY A 33 -4.25 13.62 -4.99
C GLY A 33 -4.66 12.49 -5.92
N LEU A 34 -4.06 12.46 -7.09
CA LEU A 34 -4.38 11.52 -8.16
C LEU A 34 -3.23 10.58 -8.46
N ASN A 35 -2.03 10.89 -7.97
CA ASN A 35 -0.83 10.14 -8.30
C ASN A 35 -0.26 9.53 -7.02
N PHE A 36 0.11 8.26 -7.09
CA PHE A 36 0.60 7.52 -5.95
C PHE A 36 1.88 6.78 -6.32
N THR A 37 2.85 6.82 -5.42
CA THR A 37 4.09 6.04 -5.54
C THR A 37 4.21 5.17 -4.30
N PHE A 38 4.41 3.87 -4.49
CA PHE A 38 4.61 2.92 -3.41
C PHE A 38 6.02 2.36 -3.52
N ILE A 39 6.78 2.49 -2.45
CA ILE A 39 8.10 1.84 -2.34
C ILE A 39 7.93 0.68 -1.37
N CYS A 40 8.15 -0.53 -1.88
CA CYS A 40 7.89 -1.77 -1.16
C CYS A 40 9.21 -2.50 -0.93
N THR A 41 9.51 -2.82 0.32
CA THR A 41 10.70 -3.59 0.67
C THR A 41 10.28 -4.96 1.18
N VAL A 42 10.71 -6.00 0.48
CA VAL A 42 10.46 -7.40 0.81
C VAL A 42 11.72 -7.96 1.46
N THR A 43 11.55 -8.63 2.58
CA THR A 43 12.65 -9.28 3.31
C THR A 43 12.34 -10.75 3.49
N GLY A 44 13.32 -11.62 3.27
CA GLY A 44 13.26 -13.04 3.58
C GLY A 44 12.83 -13.95 2.42
N GLY A 45 12.21 -13.43 1.38
CA GLY A 45 11.77 -14.20 0.22
C GLY A 45 10.48 -13.70 -0.38
N ASP A 46 9.92 -14.41 -1.33
CA ASP A 46 8.78 -13.95 -2.12
C ASP A 46 7.55 -13.68 -1.25
N ILE A 47 6.89 -12.56 -1.53
CA ILE A 47 5.60 -12.20 -0.97
C ILE A 47 4.69 -11.79 -2.12
N THR A 48 3.41 -12.17 -2.03
CA THR A 48 2.38 -11.75 -2.98
C THR A 48 1.46 -10.76 -2.28
N TRP A 49 1.28 -9.58 -2.88
CA TRP A 49 0.39 -8.56 -2.33
C TRP A 49 -0.32 -7.81 -3.44
N GLU A 50 -1.36 -7.09 -3.07
CA GLU A 50 -2.02 -6.13 -3.95
C GLU A 50 -2.32 -4.84 -3.20
N ILE A 51 -2.43 -3.75 -3.96
CA ILE A 51 -2.81 -2.45 -3.44
C ILE A 51 -4.25 -2.22 -3.84
N GLN A 52 -5.08 -1.89 -2.86
CA GLN A 52 -6.51 -1.67 -3.07
C GLN A 52 -6.88 -0.22 -2.79
N GLY A 53 -7.80 0.28 -3.59
CA GLY A 53 -8.35 1.61 -3.42
C GLY A 53 -9.86 1.57 -3.20
N SER A 54 -10.37 2.63 -2.59
CA SER A 54 -11.81 2.79 -2.34
C SER A 54 -12.19 4.26 -2.38
N ILE A 55 -13.43 4.54 -2.75
CA ILE A 55 -13.99 5.89 -2.69
C ILE A 55 -14.87 6.10 -1.46
N ASP A 56 -15.37 5.04 -0.85
CA ASP A 56 -16.27 5.12 0.31
C ASP A 56 -15.70 4.50 1.58
N GLY A 57 -14.56 3.81 1.49
CA GLY A 57 -13.92 3.16 2.62
C GLY A 57 -14.49 1.78 2.94
N THR A 58 -15.49 1.31 2.20
CA THR A 58 -16.13 0.01 2.45
C THR A 58 -16.08 -0.92 1.23
N THR A 59 -16.16 -0.39 0.03
CA THR A 59 -16.08 -1.16 -1.21
C THR A 59 -14.69 -0.99 -1.80
N TRP A 60 -13.96 -2.09 -1.95
CA TRP A 60 -12.56 -2.08 -2.33
C TRP A 60 -12.32 -2.75 -3.68
N ALA A 61 -11.40 -2.21 -4.43
CA ALA A 61 -10.96 -2.77 -5.69
C ALA A 61 -9.44 -2.70 -5.80
N SER A 62 -8.84 -3.68 -6.47
CA SER A 62 -7.40 -3.65 -6.74
C SER A 62 -7.08 -2.53 -7.72
N LEU A 63 -6.06 -1.74 -7.44
CA LEU A 63 -5.57 -0.72 -8.37
C LEU A 63 -4.83 -1.38 -9.55
N ASP A 64 -4.32 -2.57 -9.32
CA ASP A 64 -3.55 -3.32 -10.29
C ASP A 64 -3.64 -4.81 -9.92
N THR A 65 -3.12 -5.69 -10.78
CA THR A 65 -3.03 -7.10 -10.45
C THR A 65 -2.13 -7.32 -9.24
N SER A 66 -2.35 -8.44 -8.53
CA SER A 66 -1.46 -8.82 -7.44
C SER A 66 -0.03 -9.01 -7.94
N LYS A 67 0.93 -8.72 -7.07
CA LYS A 67 2.36 -8.77 -7.38
C LYS A 67 3.04 -9.79 -6.50
N THR A 68 3.94 -10.57 -7.10
CA THR A 68 4.83 -11.47 -6.37
C THR A 68 6.25 -11.01 -6.61
N LYS A 69 6.93 -10.58 -5.55
CA LYS A 69 8.29 -10.07 -5.63
C LYS A 69 9.18 -10.76 -4.59
N GLY A 70 10.42 -11.00 -4.97
CA GLY A 70 11.45 -11.51 -4.08
C GLY A 70 12.04 -10.41 -3.19
N ALA A 71 12.97 -10.81 -2.31
CA ALA A 71 13.66 -9.89 -1.42
C ALA A 71 14.29 -8.74 -2.19
N GLY A 72 14.13 -7.53 -1.66
CA GLY A 72 14.62 -6.31 -2.29
C GLY A 72 13.61 -5.19 -2.19
N THR A 73 13.93 -4.08 -2.84
CA THR A 73 13.08 -2.88 -2.88
C THR A 73 12.47 -2.75 -4.27
N HIS A 74 11.16 -2.56 -4.31
CA HIS A 74 10.36 -2.46 -5.53
C HIS A 74 9.51 -1.21 -5.49
N ALA A 75 9.22 -0.66 -6.67
CA ALA A 75 8.43 0.56 -6.78
C ALA A 75 7.22 0.33 -7.68
N ASP A 76 6.08 0.92 -7.30
CA ASP A 76 4.86 0.94 -8.08
C ASP A 76 4.38 2.37 -8.22
N PHE A 77 4.02 2.74 -9.44
CA PHE A 77 3.59 4.08 -9.78
C PHE A 77 2.18 4.04 -10.38
N TYR A 78 1.29 4.86 -9.84
CA TYR A 78 -0.08 4.98 -10.32
C TYR A 78 -0.40 6.44 -10.57
N THR A 79 -0.99 6.74 -11.72
CA THR A 79 -1.33 8.11 -12.10
C THR A 79 -2.78 8.19 -12.54
N GLY A 80 -3.46 9.28 -12.17
CA GLY A 80 -4.82 9.54 -12.60
C GLY A 80 -5.91 8.77 -11.84
N TYR A 81 -5.60 8.18 -10.71
CA TYR A 81 -6.59 7.46 -9.89
C TYR A 81 -7.32 8.42 -8.97
N VAL A 82 -8.65 8.46 -9.09
CA VAL A 82 -9.50 9.26 -8.22
C VAL A 82 -10.04 8.36 -7.12
N ILE A 83 -9.29 8.22 -6.04
CA ILE A 83 -9.65 7.40 -4.89
C ILE A 83 -9.47 8.21 -3.61
N ARG A 84 -10.13 7.78 -2.53
CA ARG A 84 -10.03 8.46 -1.22
C ARG A 84 -9.28 7.62 -0.19
N TYR A 85 -9.29 6.31 -0.33
CA TYR A 85 -8.70 5.40 0.67
C TYR A 85 -7.85 4.37 -0.03
N VAL A 86 -6.75 4.00 0.62
CA VAL A 86 -5.81 2.98 0.14
C VAL A 86 -5.51 2.01 1.27
N ARG A 87 -5.38 0.75 0.93
CA ARG A 87 -4.86 -0.27 1.83
C ARG A 87 -4.03 -1.28 1.04
N VAL A 88 -3.22 -2.04 1.76
CA VAL A 88 -2.41 -3.12 1.18
C VAL A 88 -2.90 -4.45 1.73
N VAL A 89 -3.05 -5.44 0.86
CA VAL A 89 -3.45 -6.78 1.25
C VAL A 89 -2.36 -7.77 0.84
N THR A 90 -1.80 -8.48 1.80
CA THR A 90 -0.88 -9.59 1.49
C THR A 90 -1.70 -10.86 1.31
N LEU A 91 -1.52 -11.50 0.16
CA LEU A 91 -2.26 -12.70 -0.22
C LEU A 91 -1.51 -13.96 0.15
N THR A 92 -0.18 -13.97 -0.03
CA THR A 92 0.67 -15.10 0.30
C THR A 92 1.93 -14.59 0.99
N GLN A 93 2.18 -15.08 2.18
CA GLN A 93 3.35 -14.68 2.95
C GLN A 93 3.77 -15.81 3.88
N VAL A 94 5.00 -16.26 3.74
CA VAL A 94 5.59 -17.30 4.57
C VAL A 94 6.15 -16.67 5.84
N SER A 95 6.08 -17.40 6.95
CA SER A 95 6.66 -16.94 8.23
C SER A 95 8.13 -16.55 8.07
N GLY A 96 8.53 -15.48 8.72
CA GLY A 96 9.89 -14.93 8.64
C GLY A 96 10.12 -13.95 7.51
N ARG A 97 9.12 -13.73 6.66
CA ARG A 97 9.19 -12.73 5.58
C ARG A 97 8.43 -11.48 6.00
N THR A 98 8.91 -10.33 5.59
CA THR A 98 8.27 -9.06 5.94
C THR A 98 8.08 -8.18 4.71
N LEU A 99 7.01 -7.40 4.71
CA LEU A 99 6.70 -6.41 3.68
C LEU A 99 6.54 -5.05 4.34
N SER A 100 7.39 -4.11 3.96
CA SER A 100 7.31 -2.71 4.40
C SER A 100 6.98 -1.84 3.21
N ILE A 101 5.97 -0.98 3.33
CA ILE A 101 5.54 -0.11 2.25
C ILE A 101 5.47 1.33 2.73
N THR A 102 6.08 2.22 1.95
CA THR A 102 5.94 3.67 2.12
C THR A 102 5.28 4.22 0.87
N MET A 103 4.27 5.05 1.06
CA MET A 103 3.50 5.66 -0.02
C MET A 103 3.66 7.16 0.00
N ALA A 104 3.79 7.75 -1.19
CA ALA A 104 3.66 9.19 -1.39
C ALA A 104 2.50 9.45 -2.36
N ALA A 105 1.77 10.54 -2.13
CA ALA A 105 0.64 10.92 -2.98
C ALA A 105 0.73 12.39 -3.36
N ALA A 106 0.34 12.70 -4.60
CA ALA A 106 0.33 14.08 -5.08
C ALA A 106 -0.80 14.34 -6.09
#